data_668697b212b076ad62766c1038d9df21
#
_entry.id   668697b212b076ad62766c1038d9df21
#
_cell.length_a   1.000
_cell.length_b   1.000
_cell.length_c   1.000
_cell.angle_alpha   90.00
_cell.angle_beta   90.00
_cell.angle_gamma   90.00
#
_symmetry.space_group_name_H-M   'P 1'
#
loop_
_entity.id
_entity.type
_entity.pdbx_description
1 polymer ?
#
loop_
_entity_poly.entity_id
_entity_poly.type
_entity_poly.pdbx_seq_one_letter_code
_entity_poly.pdbx_strand_id
1 'polypeptide(L)'
;MSLILRQLHPIFAAAATGVDLSTNLPETAVAEIRAAIDRYAVLVFPDQRLDDETQLAFARRLGPIEPPQAYSGARRLKHAEFADVSNLDAGNRLWHTDASFRHVPGALSMLYAHRIPAPSPKGDGETEFADMRAAYDALPQAMKEIIEPLVAEHSIFHSRAQIGFTEFTDEERAAMPPVRQRLVRRHPGFGRKTLYLASHASHIVDWPVPDGMLLLRDLIEHATQLEFVYRQRWRVGDLVIWDNRCTMHRGRAFDETQPRDLRRITTQDTASTLDQAA
;
A
#
# COMPACT_ATOMS: atom_id res chain seq x y z
N MET A 1 -8.01 -19.10 -20.72
CA MET A 1 -6.92 -18.79 -19.80
C MET A 1 -7.45 -19.01 -18.40
N SER A 2 -6.73 -19.70 -17.54
CA SER A 2 -7.16 -19.98 -16.14
C SER A 2 -6.12 -19.40 -15.20
N LEU A 3 -6.53 -18.61 -14.22
CA LEU A 3 -5.65 -18.07 -13.19
C LEU A 3 -5.15 -19.21 -12.30
N ILE A 4 -3.83 -19.37 -12.21
CA ILE A 4 -3.18 -20.36 -11.37
C ILE A 4 -2.52 -19.63 -10.20
N LEU A 5 -2.90 -20.00 -8.97
CA LEU A 5 -2.42 -19.39 -7.76
C LEU A 5 -1.50 -20.33 -6.99
N ARG A 6 -0.33 -19.84 -6.59
CA ARG A 6 0.61 -20.52 -5.70
C ARG A 6 0.92 -19.62 -4.50
N GLN A 7 0.56 -20.07 -3.31
CA GLN A 7 0.80 -19.34 -2.08
C GLN A 7 2.30 -19.09 -1.85
N LEU A 8 2.66 -17.87 -1.44
CA LEU A 8 4.04 -17.42 -1.20
C LEU A 8 4.37 -17.27 0.29
N HIS A 9 3.36 -17.07 1.14
CA HIS A 9 3.51 -16.90 2.58
C HIS A 9 2.45 -17.75 3.31
N PRO A 10 2.71 -18.28 4.52
CA PRO A 10 1.78 -19.19 5.20
C PRO A 10 0.34 -18.67 5.36
N ILE A 11 0.13 -17.37 5.48
CA ILE A 11 -1.19 -16.77 5.75
C ILE A 11 -1.73 -15.88 4.63
N PHE A 12 -0.89 -15.33 3.76
CA PHE A 12 -1.30 -14.41 2.68
C PHE A 12 -0.28 -14.42 1.54
N ALA A 13 -0.39 -13.52 0.58
CA ALA A 13 0.44 -13.41 -0.63
C ALA A 13 0.46 -14.66 -1.50
N ALA A 14 0.25 -14.47 -2.81
CA ALA A 14 0.32 -15.55 -3.79
C ALA A 14 0.98 -15.08 -5.10
N ALA A 15 1.68 -15.99 -5.77
CA ALA A 15 2.02 -15.84 -7.17
C ALA A 15 0.82 -16.23 -8.03
N ALA A 16 0.55 -15.42 -9.05
CA ALA A 16 -0.53 -15.59 -9.99
C ALA A 16 0.04 -15.75 -11.41
N THR A 17 -0.25 -16.85 -12.06
CA THR A 17 0.22 -17.18 -13.42
C THR A 17 -0.94 -17.63 -14.30
N GLY A 18 -0.69 -17.89 -15.59
CA GLY A 18 -1.71 -18.35 -16.55
C GLY A 18 -2.51 -17.21 -17.20
N VAL A 19 -2.20 -15.96 -16.89
CA VAL A 19 -2.80 -14.75 -17.49
C VAL A 19 -1.71 -13.82 -18.01
N ASP A 20 -2.00 -13.14 -19.12
CA ASP A 20 -1.18 -12.08 -19.70
C ASP A 20 -1.91 -10.75 -19.51
N LEU A 21 -1.41 -9.92 -18.60
CA LEU A 21 -2.03 -8.66 -18.22
C LEU A 21 -1.87 -7.55 -19.27
N SER A 22 -1.05 -7.77 -20.32
CA SER A 22 -0.95 -6.86 -21.48
C SER A 22 -2.14 -6.95 -22.41
N THR A 23 -2.97 -7.99 -22.28
CA THR A 23 -4.11 -8.25 -23.12
C THR A 23 -5.43 -7.73 -22.51
N ASN A 24 -6.44 -7.58 -23.34
CA ASN A 24 -7.79 -7.29 -22.84
C ASN A 24 -8.40 -8.56 -22.23
N LEU A 25 -8.23 -8.74 -20.93
CA LEU A 25 -8.74 -9.91 -20.19
C LEU A 25 -10.28 -9.94 -20.21
N PRO A 26 -10.92 -11.13 -20.29
CA PRO A 26 -12.35 -11.25 -20.09
C PRO A 26 -12.76 -10.88 -18.67
N GLU A 27 -14.01 -10.44 -18.46
CA GLU A 27 -14.51 -10.04 -17.13
C GLU A 27 -14.40 -11.16 -16.09
N THR A 28 -14.55 -12.41 -16.50
CA THR A 28 -14.36 -13.57 -15.63
C THR A 28 -12.95 -13.65 -15.05
N ALA A 29 -11.92 -13.40 -15.87
CA ALA A 29 -10.53 -13.40 -15.38
C ALA A 29 -10.26 -12.21 -14.44
N VAL A 30 -10.83 -11.04 -14.72
CA VAL A 30 -10.72 -9.88 -13.80
C VAL A 30 -11.43 -10.17 -12.49
N ALA A 31 -12.58 -10.82 -12.50
CA ALA A 31 -13.29 -11.23 -11.30
C ALA A 31 -12.49 -12.26 -10.48
N GLU A 32 -11.84 -13.24 -11.15
CA GLU A 32 -10.93 -14.19 -10.48
C GLU A 32 -9.75 -13.49 -9.83
N ILE A 33 -9.14 -12.49 -10.50
CA ILE A 33 -8.06 -11.67 -9.94
C ILE A 33 -8.54 -10.90 -8.71
N ARG A 34 -9.72 -10.26 -8.77
CA ARG A 34 -10.29 -9.56 -7.60
C ARG A 34 -10.53 -10.51 -6.42
N ALA A 35 -11.13 -11.67 -6.66
CA ALA A 35 -11.34 -12.69 -5.62
C ALA A 35 -10.01 -13.18 -5.03
N ALA A 36 -8.97 -13.30 -5.86
CA ALA A 36 -7.64 -13.66 -5.39
C ALA A 36 -7.00 -12.54 -4.55
N ILE A 37 -7.18 -11.26 -4.92
CA ILE A 37 -6.72 -10.12 -4.10
C ILE A 37 -7.44 -10.12 -2.76
N ASP A 38 -8.75 -10.27 -2.73
CA ASP A 38 -9.54 -10.35 -1.49
C ASP A 38 -9.03 -11.46 -0.57
N ARG A 39 -8.66 -12.61 -1.12
CA ARG A 39 -8.14 -13.74 -0.36
C ARG A 39 -6.71 -13.53 0.13
N TYR A 40 -5.80 -13.14 -0.76
CA TYR A 40 -4.36 -13.13 -0.51
C TYR A 40 -3.77 -11.75 -0.17
N ALA A 41 -4.51 -10.67 -0.36
CA ALA A 41 -4.12 -9.27 -0.19
C ALA A 41 -2.91 -8.80 -1.02
N VAL A 42 -2.00 -9.70 -1.40
CA VAL A 42 -0.84 -9.43 -2.26
C VAL A 42 -0.78 -10.49 -3.36
N LEU A 43 -0.76 -10.06 -4.61
CA LEU A 43 -0.56 -10.93 -5.76
C LEU A 43 0.69 -10.53 -6.53
N VAL A 44 1.52 -11.50 -6.85
CA VAL A 44 2.71 -11.34 -7.67
C VAL A 44 2.45 -12.01 -9.02
N PHE A 45 2.45 -11.23 -10.10
CA PHE A 45 2.36 -11.72 -11.48
C PHE A 45 3.77 -11.68 -12.08
N PRO A 46 4.47 -12.81 -12.17
CA PRO A 46 5.82 -12.85 -12.74
C PRO A 46 5.77 -12.77 -14.27
N ASP A 47 6.90 -12.39 -14.85
CA ASP A 47 7.19 -12.47 -16.29
C ASP A 47 6.17 -11.74 -17.18
N GLN A 48 5.56 -10.66 -16.69
CA GLN A 48 4.66 -9.80 -17.47
C GLN A 48 5.46 -8.89 -18.40
N ARG A 49 4.83 -8.47 -19.51
CA ARG A 49 5.42 -7.55 -20.49
C ARG A 49 4.49 -6.34 -20.63
N LEU A 50 4.60 -5.41 -19.70
CA LEU A 50 3.75 -4.23 -19.65
C LEU A 50 4.54 -2.98 -20.05
N ASP A 51 3.89 -2.11 -20.81
CA ASP A 51 4.23 -0.71 -20.93
C ASP A 51 3.26 0.13 -20.06
N ASP A 52 3.44 1.45 -20.08
CA ASP A 52 2.62 2.36 -19.29
C ASP A 52 1.14 2.28 -19.67
N GLU A 53 0.83 2.12 -20.96
CA GLU A 53 -0.55 2.11 -21.47
C GLU A 53 -1.27 0.83 -21.06
N THR A 54 -0.64 -0.31 -21.21
CA THR A 54 -1.20 -1.63 -20.84
C THR A 54 -1.34 -1.77 -19.33
N GLN A 55 -0.36 -1.30 -18.54
CA GLN A 55 -0.47 -1.28 -17.09
C GLN A 55 -1.64 -0.39 -16.64
N LEU A 56 -1.79 0.81 -17.23
CA LEU A 56 -2.86 1.73 -16.89
C LEU A 56 -4.24 1.18 -17.31
N ALA A 57 -4.33 0.57 -18.49
CA ALA A 57 -5.56 -0.07 -18.97
C ALA A 57 -6.01 -1.18 -18.02
N PHE A 58 -5.08 -2.02 -17.57
CA PHE A 58 -5.37 -3.06 -16.60
C PHE A 58 -5.77 -2.49 -15.23
N ALA A 59 -5.07 -1.46 -14.74
CA ALA A 59 -5.40 -0.81 -13.47
C ALA A 59 -6.84 -0.27 -13.44
N ARG A 60 -7.28 0.37 -14.53
CA ARG A 60 -8.65 0.88 -14.68
C ARG A 60 -9.73 -0.21 -14.62
N ARG A 61 -9.37 -1.46 -14.96
CA ARG A 61 -10.26 -2.62 -14.79
C ARG A 61 -10.47 -2.99 -13.32
N LEU A 62 -9.53 -2.63 -12.44
CA LEU A 62 -9.58 -2.91 -11.00
C LEU A 62 -10.23 -1.79 -10.18
N GLY A 63 -10.28 -0.56 -10.67
CA GLY A 63 -10.94 0.56 -9.99
C GLY A 63 -10.62 1.92 -10.60
N PRO A 64 -11.26 2.98 -10.12
CA PRO A 64 -10.92 4.34 -10.51
C PRO A 64 -9.50 4.67 -10.07
N ILE A 65 -8.73 5.30 -10.94
CA ILE A 65 -7.33 5.67 -10.64
C ILE A 65 -7.32 6.85 -9.66
N GLU A 66 -6.43 6.78 -8.69
CA GLU A 66 -6.19 7.87 -7.74
C GLU A 66 -5.78 9.16 -8.48
N PRO A 67 -6.36 10.33 -8.13
CA PRO A 67 -5.94 11.60 -8.72
C PRO A 67 -4.45 11.88 -8.45
N PRO A 68 -3.75 12.56 -9.36
CA PRO A 68 -2.35 12.95 -9.18
C PRO A 68 -2.14 13.70 -7.86
N GLN A 69 -0.98 13.50 -7.24
CA GLN A 69 -0.61 14.22 -6.03
C GLN A 69 -0.27 15.68 -6.34
N ALA A 70 -0.71 16.58 -5.47
CA ALA A 70 -0.58 18.02 -5.67
C ALA A 70 0.69 18.64 -5.04
N TYR A 71 1.62 17.84 -4.46
CA TYR A 71 2.82 18.39 -3.83
C TYR A 71 4.08 18.24 -4.70
N SER A 72 5.04 19.17 -4.52
CA SER A 72 6.24 19.31 -5.35
C SER A 72 7.23 18.12 -5.27
N GLY A 73 7.16 17.32 -4.22
CA GLY A 73 8.01 16.14 -4.04
C GLY A 73 7.62 14.93 -4.90
N ALA A 74 6.49 15.00 -5.61
CA ALA A 74 6.09 13.92 -6.53
C ALA A 74 6.74 14.13 -7.90
N ARG A 75 7.66 13.26 -8.27
CA ARG A 75 8.18 13.21 -9.62
C ARG A 75 7.07 12.76 -10.58
N ARG A 76 6.73 13.60 -11.56
CA ARG A 76 5.71 13.28 -12.57
C ARG A 76 6.37 12.57 -13.73
N LEU A 77 5.89 11.38 -14.03
CA LEU A 77 6.20 10.68 -15.28
C LEU A 77 5.34 11.23 -16.43
N LYS A 78 5.60 10.75 -17.65
CA LYS A 78 4.88 11.12 -18.87
C LYS A 78 3.35 11.01 -18.72
N HIS A 79 2.89 10.04 -17.93
CA HIS A 79 1.49 9.88 -17.54
C HIS A 79 1.33 10.30 -16.08
N ALA A 80 0.43 11.23 -15.81
CA ALA A 80 0.20 11.78 -14.45
C ALA A 80 -0.30 10.75 -13.44
N GLU A 81 -0.80 9.61 -13.93
CA GLU A 81 -1.33 8.49 -13.13
C GLU A 81 -0.24 7.60 -12.50
N PHE A 82 1.02 7.76 -12.94
CA PHE A 82 2.14 7.01 -12.38
C PHE A 82 2.89 7.82 -11.33
N ALA A 83 3.24 7.16 -10.23
CA ALA A 83 4.24 7.66 -9.30
C ALA A 83 5.59 7.02 -9.62
N ASP A 84 6.61 7.86 -9.80
CA ASP A 84 7.99 7.39 -9.94
C ASP A 84 8.56 6.99 -8.58
N VAL A 85 8.88 5.71 -8.44
CA VAL A 85 9.51 5.14 -7.25
C VAL A 85 10.91 4.59 -7.57
N SER A 86 11.51 5.05 -8.66
CA SER A 86 12.86 4.65 -9.09
C SER A 86 13.90 5.04 -8.05
N ASN A 87 13.74 6.23 -7.48
CA ASN A 87 14.53 6.72 -6.36
C ASN A 87 13.67 6.57 -5.10
N LEU A 88 13.97 5.56 -4.29
CA LEU A 88 13.29 5.32 -3.04
C LEU A 88 13.59 6.46 -2.07
N ASP A 89 12.63 7.36 -1.86
CA ASP A 89 12.78 8.35 -0.79
C ASP A 89 12.75 7.65 0.59
N ALA A 90 13.33 8.28 1.60
CA ALA A 90 13.39 7.72 2.94
C ALA A 90 11.98 7.45 3.53
N GLY A 91 10.96 8.17 3.07
CA GLY A 91 9.56 7.99 3.50
C GLY A 91 9.00 6.63 3.10
N ASN A 92 9.43 6.07 1.97
CA ASN A 92 9.01 4.73 1.55
C ASN A 92 9.64 3.61 2.39
N ARG A 93 10.64 3.91 3.23
CA ARG A 93 11.23 2.95 4.20
C ARG A 93 10.40 2.83 5.48
N LEU A 94 9.51 3.78 5.74
CA LEU A 94 8.54 3.68 6.83
C LEU A 94 7.41 2.74 6.45
N TRP A 95 6.90 1.98 7.40
CA TRP A 95 5.69 1.18 7.20
C TRP A 95 4.49 2.08 6.95
N HIS A 96 3.83 1.92 5.81
CA HIS A 96 2.72 2.76 5.40
C HIS A 96 1.68 2.04 4.57
N THR A 97 0.54 2.67 4.48
CA THR A 97 -0.55 2.36 3.54
C THR A 97 -0.63 3.51 2.56
N ASP A 98 -0.68 3.23 1.27
CA ASP A 98 -0.74 4.27 0.24
C ASP A 98 -1.99 5.13 0.38
N ALA A 99 -1.80 6.44 0.18
CA ALA A 99 -2.87 7.43 0.13
C ALA A 99 -3.79 7.50 1.36
N SER A 100 -3.40 6.93 2.52
CA SER A 100 -4.19 7.00 3.76
C SER A 100 -4.38 8.44 4.27
N PHE A 101 -3.55 9.37 3.81
CA PHE A 101 -3.65 10.82 4.07
C PHE A 101 -4.66 11.55 3.17
N ARG A 102 -5.41 10.83 2.33
CA ARG A 102 -6.53 11.38 1.53
C ARG A 102 -7.86 11.05 2.16
N HIS A 103 -8.85 11.92 1.97
CA HIS A 103 -10.20 11.72 2.48
C HIS A 103 -10.79 10.38 2.00
N VAL A 104 -10.73 10.11 0.70
CA VAL A 104 -10.97 8.77 0.16
C VAL A 104 -9.60 8.15 -0.11
N PRO A 105 -9.21 7.11 0.64
CA PRO A 105 -7.86 6.55 0.56
C PRO A 105 -7.64 5.66 -0.67
N GLY A 106 -6.43 5.14 -0.82
CA GLY A 106 -6.11 4.15 -1.83
C GLY A 106 -6.75 2.79 -1.55
N ALA A 107 -7.24 2.13 -2.61
CA ALA A 107 -7.71 0.74 -2.53
C ALA A 107 -6.60 -0.23 -2.92
N LEU A 108 -6.32 -0.36 -4.20
CA LEU A 108 -5.30 -1.27 -4.71
C LEU A 108 -4.14 -0.45 -5.26
N SER A 109 -2.93 -0.82 -4.90
CA SER A 109 -1.73 -0.36 -5.59
C SER A 109 -1.12 -1.49 -6.39
N MET A 110 -0.51 -1.12 -7.51
CA MET A 110 0.26 -2.05 -8.32
C MET A 110 1.59 -1.42 -8.73
N LEU A 111 2.64 -2.22 -8.67
CA LEU A 111 3.99 -1.80 -8.95
C LEU A 111 4.60 -2.75 -9.98
N TYR A 112 5.01 -2.23 -11.14
CA TYR A 112 5.63 -3.00 -12.21
C TYR A 112 7.12 -2.71 -12.28
N ALA A 113 7.94 -3.76 -12.39
CA ALA A 113 9.39 -3.68 -12.40
C ALA A 113 9.94 -3.65 -13.82
N HIS A 114 10.28 -2.46 -14.33
CA HIS A 114 11.01 -2.28 -15.59
C HIS A 114 12.50 -2.54 -15.43
N ARG A 115 13.09 -2.10 -14.30
CA ARG A 115 14.50 -2.26 -13.98
C ARG A 115 14.69 -2.42 -12.47
N ILE A 116 15.53 -3.34 -12.07
CA ILE A 116 15.89 -3.58 -10.67
C ILE A 116 17.40 -3.44 -10.48
N PRO A 117 17.87 -2.99 -9.31
CA PRO A 117 19.28 -2.97 -9.00
C PRO A 117 19.83 -4.39 -8.85
N ALA A 118 21.09 -4.62 -9.15
CA ALA A 118 21.75 -5.87 -8.82
C ALA A 118 21.89 -6.02 -7.28
N PRO A 119 21.87 -7.24 -6.75
CA PRO A 119 22.10 -7.49 -5.33
C PRO A 119 23.40 -6.85 -4.85
N SER A 120 23.36 -6.20 -3.68
CA SER A 120 24.52 -5.51 -3.12
C SER A 120 24.53 -5.58 -1.59
N PRO A 121 25.69 -5.33 -0.93
CA PRO A 121 25.73 -5.21 0.53
C PRO A 121 24.85 -4.09 1.10
N LYS A 122 24.43 -3.12 0.27
CA LYS A 122 23.52 -2.03 0.67
C LYS A 122 22.05 -2.46 0.65
N GLY A 123 21.74 -3.67 0.17
CA GLY A 123 20.40 -4.23 0.05
C GLY A 123 20.00 -4.50 -1.40
N ASP A 124 18.89 -5.20 -1.56
CA ASP A 124 18.37 -5.67 -2.86
C ASP A 124 17.13 -4.89 -3.33
N GLY A 125 16.70 -3.85 -2.59
CA GLY A 125 15.53 -3.05 -2.94
C GLY A 125 14.20 -3.81 -2.85
N GLU A 126 14.11 -4.80 -1.99
CA GLU A 126 12.91 -5.60 -1.74
C GLU A 126 11.75 -4.73 -1.24
N THR A 127 10.52 -5.21 -1.37
CA THR A 127 9.35 -4.61 -0.72
C THR A 127 8.78 -5.59 0.30
N GLU A 128 8.56 -5.12 1.52
CA GLU A 128 7.90 -5.89 2.57
C GLU A 128 6.44 -5.48 2.66
N PHE A 129 5.55 -6.48 2.81
CA PHE A 129 4.11 -6.32 3.00
C PHE A 129 3.72 -6.97 4.32
N ALA A 130 2.85 -6.32 5.09
CA ALA A 130 2.33 -6.84 6.34
C ALA A 130 0.81 -7.03 6.27
N ASP A 131 0.32 -8.21 6.68
CA ASP A 131 -1.12 -8.54 6.67
C ASP A 131 -1.82 -7.99 7.90
N MET A 132 -2.53 -6.89 7.75
CA MET A 132 -3.24 -6.20 8.81
C MET A 132 -4.47 -6.97 9.32
N ARG A 133 -4.98 -7.95 8.55
CA ARG A 133 -6.08 -8.85 8.96
C ARG A 133 -5.58 -9.83 10.02
N ALA A 134 -4.49 -10.51 9.72
CA ALA A 134 -3.88 -11.47 10.63
C ALA A 134 -3.33 -10.78 11.88
N ALA A 135 -2.72 -9.61 11.73
CA ALA A 135 -2.27 -8.81 12.86
C ALA A 135 -3.43 -8.39 13.77
N TYR A 136 -4.57 -7.95 13.20
CA TYR A 136 -5.76 -7.67 14.00
C TYR A 136 -6.29 -8.91 14.71
N ASP A 137 -6.40 -10.05 14.01
CA ASP A 137 -6.93 -11.29 14.59
C ASP A 137 -6.08 -11.78 15.76
N ALA A 138 -4.76 -11.57 15.72
CA ALA A 138 -3.81 -11.96 16.76
C ALA A 138 -3.81 -11.05 18.01
N LEU A 139 -4.44 -9.87 17.96
CA LEU A 139 -4.54 -8.99 19.12
C LEU A 139 -5.38 -9.62 20.24
N PRO A 140 -5.04 -9.38 21.52
CA PRO A 140 -5.90 -9.72 22.64
C PRO A 140 -7.27 -9.05 22.53
N GLN A 141 -8.32 -9.71 22.99
CA GLN A 141 -9.70 -9.21 22.90
C GLN A 141 -9.86 -7.84 23.57
N ALA A 142 -9.25 -7.62 24.73
CA ALA A 142 -9.26 -6.32 25.40
C ALA A 142 -8.65 -5.20 24.54
N MET A 143 -7.59 -5.48 23.78
CA MET A 143 -7.00 -4.50 22.87
C MET A 143 -7.94 -4.19 21.70
N LYS A 144 -8.60 -5.22 21.13
CA LYS A 144 -9.60 -5.02 20.05
C LYS A 144 -10.73 -4.11 20.50
N GLU A 145 -11.26 -4.31 21.71
CA GLU A 145 -12.33 -3.48 22.29
C GLU A 145 -11.90 -2.02 22.47
N ILE A 146 -10.63 -1.78 22.84
CA ILE A 146 -10.08 -0.43 22.96
C ILE A 146 -9.98 0.24 21.60
N ILE A 147 -9.41 -0.44 20.58
CA ILE A 147 -9.03 0.19 19.32
C ILE A 147 -10.14 0.28 18.28
N GLU A 148 -11.17 -0.57 18.36
CA GLU A 148 -12.25 -0.60 17.37
C GLU A 148 -12.99 0.73 17.20
N PRO A 149 -13.30 1.51 18.24
CA PRO A 149 -13.97 2.80 18.09
C PRO A 149 -13.02 3.93 17.70
N LEU A 150 -11.70 3.71 17.70
CA LEU A 150 -10.73 4.78 17.55
C LEU A 150 -10.62 5.28 16.11
N VAL A 151 -10.34 6.57 16.02
CA VAL A 151 -10.04 7.29 14.78
C VAL A 151 -8.66 7.91 14.90
N ALA A 152 -7.81 7.73 13.90
CA ALA A 152 -6.51 8.37 13.82
C ALA A 152 -6.54 9.53 12.80
N GLU A 153 -5.78 10.57 13.06
CA GLU A 153 -5.52 11.62 12.08
C GLU A 153 -4.32 11.23 11.20
N HIS A 154 -4.48 11.29 9.89
CA HIS A 154 -3.45 10.97 8.90
C HIS A 154 -3.03 12.23 8.15
N SER A 155 -1.71 12.44 8.05
CA SER A 155 -1.11 13.58 7.35
C SER A 155 0.14 13.16 6.60
N ILE A 156 0.24 13.58 5.33
CA ILE A 156 1.48 13.42 4.56
C ILE A 156 2.63 14.20 5.20
N PHE A 157 2.34 15.38 5.75
CA PHE A 157 3.34 16.23 6.40
C PHE A 157 3.94 15.59 7.64
N HIS A 158 3.11 14.87 8.43
CA HIS A 158 3.58 14.12 9.59
C HIS A 158 4.62 13.06 9.17
N SER A 159 4.32 12.24 8.18
CA SER A 159 5.24 11.21 7.72
C SER A 159 6.53 11.79 7.11
N ARG A 160 6.43 12.90 6.40
CA ARG A 160 7.59 13.57 5.82
C ARG A 160 8.49 14.21 6.89
N ALA A 161 7.90 14.77 7.96
CA ALA A 161 8.65 15.29 9.10
C ALA A 161 9.48 14.20 9.80
N GLN A 162 9.01 12.95 9.83
CA GLN A 162 9.78 11.81 10.40
C GLN A 162 11.09 11.54 9.65
N ILE A 163 11.20 11.96 8.39
CA ILE A 163 12.43 11.83 7.58
C ILE A 163 13.17 13.16 7.41
N GLY A 164 12.82 14.18 8.20
CA GLY A 164 13.46 15.49 8.17
C GLY A 164 13.00 16.42 7.07
N PHE A 165 11.98 16.07 6.30
CA PHE A 165 11.43 16.94 5.25
C PHE A 165 10.21 17.70 5.78
N THR A 166 10.34 19.03 5.93
CA THR A 166 9.31 19.91 6.50
C THR A 166 8.97 21.12 5.61
N GLU A 167 9.67 21.26 4.49
CA GLU A 167 9.55 22.39 3.57
C GLU A 167 8.37 22.19 2.62
N PHE A 168 7.21 22.70 3.02
CA PHE A 168 5.99 22.72 2.20
C PHE A 168 5.47 24.14 2.11
N THR A 169 4.96 24.54 0.94
CA THR A 169 4.31 25.83 0.76
C THR A 169 2.93 25.87 1.45
N ASP A 170 2.39 27.07 1.66
CA ASP A 170 1.06 27.22 2.22
C ASP A 170 -0.02 26.65 1.29
N GLU A 171 0.17 26.74 -0.03
CA GLU A 171 -0.70 26.13 -1.03
C GLU A 171 -0.70 24.61 -0.94
N GLU A 172 0.48 23.97 -0.78
CA GLU A 172 0.59 22.52 -0.59
C GLU A 172 -0.09 22.07 0.71
N ARG A 173 0.09 22.84 1.79
CA ARG A 173 -0.58 22.55 3.08
C ARG A 173 -2.09 22.67 2.96
N ALA A 174 -2.58 23.69 2.26
CA ALA A 174 -4.02 23.89 2.03
C ALA A 174 -4.62 22.81 1.11
N ALA A 175 -3.85 22.32 0.13
CA ALA A 175 -4.30 21.28 -0.80
C ALA A 175 -4.37 19.88 -0.18
N MET A 176 -3.64 19.62 0.92
CA MET A 176 -3.54 18.30 1.57
C MET A 176 -3.76 18.41 3.09
N PRO A 177 -4.92 18.91 3.54
CA PRO A 177 -5.20 18.97 4.98
C PRO A 177 -5.18 17.58 5.61
N PRO A 178 -4.82 17.44 6.89
CA PRO A 178 -4.95 16.19 7.60
C PRO A 178 -6.35 15.61 7.51
N VAL A 179 -6.46 14.30 7.45
CA VAL A 179 -7.73 13.59 7.34
C VAL A 179 -7.89 12.56 8.45
N ARG A 180 -9.13 12.22 8.76
CA ARG A 180 -9.45 11.23 9.79
C ARG A 180 -9.75 9.89 9.15
N GLN A 181 -9.19 8.81 9.73
CA GLN A 181 -9.38 7.44 9.29
C GLN A 181 -9.69 6.55 10.50
N ARG A 182 -10.58 5.56 10.33
CA ARG A 182 -10.78 4.54 11.36
C ARG A 182 -9.48 3.77 11.59
N LEU A 183 -9.17 3.46 12.85
CA LEU A 183 -8.02 2.63 13.22
C LEU A 183 -8.28 1.14 12.91
N VAL A 184 -9.52 0.71 13.03
CA VAL A 184 -10.02 -0.60 12.60
C VAL A 184 -11.12 -0.39 11.58
N ARG A 185 -11.02 -1.08 10.45
CA ARG A 185 -12.05 -1.04 9.40
C ARG A 185 -12.49 -2.45 9.03
N ARG A 186 -13.69 -2.56 8.48
CA ARG A 186 -14.16 -3.79 7.87
C ARG A 186 -13.86 -3.76 6.38
N HIS A 187 -13.21 -4.82 5.87
CA HIS A 187 -12.88 -4.88 4.46
C HIS A 187 -14.15 -5.07 3.61
N PRO A 188 -14.39 -4.23 2.58
CA PRO A 188 -15.64 -4.27 1.82
C PRO A 188 -15.83 -5.55 0.99
N GLY A 189 -14.75 -6.20 0.54
CA GLY A 189 -14.82 -7.40 -0.30
C GLY A 189 -15.11 -8.69 0.47
N PHE A 190 -14.58 -8.87 1.69
CA PHE A 190 -14.70 -10.11 2.45
C PHE A 190 -15.20 -9.95 3.90
N GLY A 191 -15.46 -8.72 4.35
CA GLY A 191 -16.11 -8.44 5.62
C GLY A 191 -15.29 -8.64 6.90
N ARG A 192 -14.00 -9.09 6.81
CA ARG A 192 -13.13 -9.20 8.00
C ARG A 192 -12.69 -7.83 8.48
N LYS A 193 -12.50 -7.72 9.79
CA LYS A 193 -11.84 -6.55 10.38
C LYS A 193 -10.34 -6.58 10.10
N THR A 194 -9.78 -5.39 9.97
CA THR A 194 -8.35 -5.18 9.71
C THR A 194 -7.88 -3.92 10.41
N LEU A 195 -6.64 -3.92 10.88
CA LEU A 195 -5.99 -2.68 11.31
C LEU A 195 -5.81 -1.77 10.08
N TYR A 196 -5.93 -0.47 10.30
CA TYR A 196 -5.64 0.54 9.27
C TYR A 196 -4.61 1.53 9.79
N LEU A 197 -3.35 1.19 9.56
CA LEU A 197 -2.17 1.87 10.10
C LEU A 197 -1.31 2.45 8.97
N ALA A 198 -0.58 3.50 9.27
CA ALA A 198 0.44 4.05 8.37
C ALA A 198 1.36 4.99 9.15
N SER A 199 2.59 5.20 8.68
CA SER A 199 3.47 6.29 9.13
C SER A 199 2.84 7.69 8.97
N HIS A 200 1.75 7.80 8.21
CA HIS A 200 0.96 9.03 8.08
C HIS A 200 0.08 9.32 9.30
N ALA A 201 -0.24 8.31 10.14
CA ALA A 201 -1.04 8.48 11.35
C ALA A 201 -0.23 9.26 12.40
N SER A 202 -0.72 10.46 12.74
CA SER A 202 -0.04 11.38 13.64
C SER A 202 -0.42 11.17 15.10
N HIS A 203 -1.70 10.94 15.38
CA HIS A 203 -2.23 10.73 16.73
C HIS A 203 -3.64 10.11 16.68
N ILE A 204 -4.16 9.72 17.83
CA ILE A 204 -5.56 9.30 18.00
C ILE A 204 -6.40 10.52 18.32
N VAL A 205 -7.51 10.71 17.60
CA VAL A 205 -8.43 11.82 17.80
C VAL A 205 -9.01 11.76 19.24
N ASP A 206 -9.08 12.90 19.90
CA ASP A 206 -9.58 13.09 21.27
C ASP A 206 -8.74 12.41 22.38
N TRP A 207 -7.55 11.88 22.05
CA TRP A 207 -6.60 11.38 23.04
C TRP A 207 -5.44 12.38 23.26
N PRO A 208 -4.76 12.32 24.43
CA PRO A 208 -3.48 13.01 24.58
C PRO A 208 -2.51 12.53 23.50
N VAL A 209 -1.87 13.48 22.79
CA VAL A 209 -1.02 13.17 21.64
C VAL A 209 0.07 12.11 21.98
N PRO A 210 0.80 12.20 23.11
CA PRO A 210 1.80 11.18 23.45
C PRO A 210 1.22 9.78 23.58
N ASP A 211 0.05 9.64 24.20
CA ASP A 211 -0.59 8.32 24.44
C ASP A 211 -1.05 7.71 23.11
N GLY A 212 -1.66 8.52 22.24
CA GLY A 212 -2.06 8.09 20.89
C GLY A 212 -0.86 7.68 20.02
N MET A 213 0.25 8.42 20.09
CA MET A 213 1.48 8.07 19.37
C MET A 213 2.10 6.76 19.88
N LEU A 214 2.10 6.53 21.19
CA LEU A 214 2.58 5.28 21.77
C LEU A 214 1.73 4.09 21.31
N LEU A 215 0.40 4.21 21.36
CA LEU A 215 -0.50 3.17 20.87
C LEU A 215 -0.26 2.86 19.40
N LEU A 216 -0.17 3.89 18.54
CA LEU A 216 0.08 3.70 17.11
C LEU A 216 1.41 2.99 16.85
N ARG A 217 2.47 3.35 17.58
CA ARG A 217 3.78 2.69 17.49
C ARG A 217 3.68 1.22 17.88
N ASP A 218 3.08 0.93 19.04
CA ASP A 218 2.96 -0.43 19.57
C ASP A 218 2.14 -1.32 18.61
N LEU A 219 1.08 -0.77 17.99
CA LEU A 219 0.29 -1.49 16.98
C LEU A 219 1.08 -1.72 15.69
N ILE A 220 1.90 -0.77 15.23
CA ILE A 220 2.78 -0.96 14.07
C ILE A 220 3.85 -2.02 14.37
N GLU A 221 4.48 -1.99 15.53
CA GLU A 221 5.46 -3.00 15.95
C GLU A 221 4.84 -4.40 16.03
N HIS A 222 3.63 -4.53 16.59
CA HIS A 222 2.89 -5.77 16.60
C HIS A 222 2.57 -6.24 15.17
N ALA A 223 2.01 -5.39 14.34
CA ALA A 223 1.54 -5.74 13.01
C ALA A 223 2.67 -6.03 11.99
N THR A 224 3.90 -5.70 12.34
CA THR A 224 5.07 -5.90 11.46
C THR A 224 6.04 -6.96 11.97
N GLN A 225 5.57 -7.86 12.86
CA GLN A 225 6.31 -9.05 13.25
C GLN A 225 6.44 -10.01 12.06
N LEU A 226 7.51 -10.79 12.03
CA LEU A 226 7.89 -11.61 10.87
C LEU A 226 6.79 -12.57 10.41
N GLU A 227 5.96 -13.05 11.31
CA GLU A 227 4.84 -13.95 11.03
C GLU A 227 3.74 -13.30 10.17
N PHE A 228 3.65 -11.97 10.17
CA PHE A 228 2.70 -11.21 9.36
C PHE A 228 3.34 -10.60 8.12
N VAL A 229 4.63 -10.79 7.86
CA VAL A 229 5.38 -10.07 6.83
C VAL A 229 5.83 -10.97 5.70
N TYR A 230 5.34 -10.69 4.49
CA TYR A 230 5.85 -11.23 3.24
C TYR A 230 6.88 -10.28 2.64
N ARG A 231 8.01 -10.82 2.14
CA ARG A 231 9.07 -10.06 1.47
C ARG A 231 9.13 -10.42 -0.01
N GLN A 232 8.83 -9.44 -0.86
CA GLN A 232 8.95 -9.55 -2.31
C GLN A 232 10.36 -9.23 -2.77
N ARG A 233 11.01 -10.22 -3.36
CA ARG A 233 12.25 -10.04 -4.13
C ARG A 233 11.89 -9.79 -5.58
N TRP A 234 12.26 -8.60 -6.06
CA TRP A 234 11.87 -8.16 -7.39
C TRP A 234 12.67 -8.86 -8.49
N ARG A 235 11.99 -9.15 -9.60
CA ARG A 235 12.60 -9.48 -10.90
C ARG A 235 12.01 -8.55 -11.94
N VAL A 236 12.77 -8.26 -13.00
CA VAL A 236 12.25 -7.52 -14.16
C VAL A 236 11.05 -8.27 -14.72
N GLY A 237 9.97 -7.56 -15.01
CA GLY A 237 8.71 -8.14 -15.47
C GLY A 237 7.75 -8.60 -14.35
N ASP A 238 8.12 -8.47 -13.07
CA ASP A 238 7.16 -8.69 -11.98
C ASP A 238 6.16 -7.51 -11.92
N LEU A 239 4.86 -7.80 -11.94
CA LEU A 239 3.82 -6.91 -11.45
C LEU A 239 3.33 -7.40 -10.10
N VAL A 240 3.40 -6.54 -9.08
CA VAL A 240 2.84 -6.85 -7.75
C VAL A 240 1.65 -5.95 -7.49
N ILE A 241 0.53 -6.54 -7.07
CA ILE A 241 -0.68 -5.84 -6.65
C ILE A 241 -0.86 -6.09 -5.16
N TRP A 242 -1.20 -5.04 -4.40
CA TRP A 242 -1.55 -5.17 -2.99
C TRP A 242 -2.78 -4.36 -2.64
N ASP A 243 -3.49 -4.83 -1.62
CA ASP A 243 -4.69 -4.20 -1.10
C ASP A 243 -4.35 -3.31 0.09
N ASN A 244 -4.35 -2.00 -0.12
CA ASN A 244 -4.07 -1.00 0.91
C ASN A 244 -5.13 -1.00 2.02
N ARG A 245 -6.29 -1.57 1.77
CA ARG A 245 -7.38 -1.64 2.77
C ARG A 245 -7.06 -2.61 3.90
N CYS A 246 -6.11 -3.52 3.66
CA CYS A 246 -5.74 -4.56 4.62
C CYS A 246 -4.25 -4.91 4.65
N THR A 247 -3.38 -4.08 4.07
CA THR A 247 -1.91 -4.25 4.16
C THR A 247 -1.22 -2.94 4.47
N MET A 248 -0.10 -3.02 5.19
CA MET A 248 0.97 -2.02 5.14
C MET A 248 2.12 -2.55 4.30
N HIS A 249 2.93 -1.64 3.78
CA HIS A 249 4.16 -2.03 3.08
C HIS A 249 5.28 -1.03 3.32
N ARG A 250 6.51 -1.46 3.01
CA ARG A 250 7.70 -0.58 2.97
C ARG A 250 8.72 -1.08 1.97
N GLY A 251 9.48 -0.16 1.39
CA GLY A 251 10.66 -0.46 0.60
C GLY A 251 11.88 -0.73 1.50
N ARG A 252 12.75 -1.64 1.06
CA ARG A 252 14.04 -1.88 1.69
C ARG A 252 15.14 -1.12 0.95
N ALA A 253 16.26 -0.91 1.63
CA ALA A 253 17.41 -0.25 1.06
C ALA A 253 17.95 -0.98 -0.17
N PHE A 254 18.57 -0.25 -1.07
CA PHE A 254 19.32 -0.75 -2.22
C PHE A 254 20.48 0.20 -2.51
N ASP A 255 21.35 -0.17 -3.41
CA ASP A 255 22.42 0.72 -3.87
C ASP A 255 21.85 1.78 -4.83
N GLU A 256 21.63 3.00 -4.32
CA GLU A 256 21.03 4.11 -5.06
C GLU A 256 21.90 4.61 -6.23
N THR A 257 23.15 4.14 -6.34
CA THR A 257 23.99 4.39 -7.52
C THR A 257 23.60 3.52 -8.71
N GLN A 258 22.81 2.47 -8.47
CA GLN A 258 22.30 1.58 -9.50
C GLN A 258 20.92 2.03 -10.01
N PRO A 259 20.63 1.82 -11.30
CA PRO A 259 19.34 2.19 -11.86
C PRO A 259 18.22 1.28 -11.32
N ARG A 260 17.11 1.90 -10.91
CA ARG A 260 15.88 1.25 -10.48
C ARG A 260 14.69 1.95 -11.12
N ASP A 261 13.84 1.23 -11.84
CA ASP A 261 12.63 1.75 -12.47
C ASP A 261 11.45 0.82 -12.11
N LEU A 262 10.67 1.26 -11.13
CA LEU A 262 9.41 0.64 -10.75
C LEU A 262 8.30 1.68 -10.85
N ARG A 263 7.25 1.37 -11.60
CA ARG A 263 6.15 2.30 -11.86
C ARG A 263 4.89 1.88 -11.13
N ARG A 264 4.38 2.78 -10.30
CA ARG A 264 3.23 2.54 -9.45
C ARG A 264 1.98 3.22 -9.98
N ILE A 265 0.87 2.48 -9.96
CA ILE A 265 -0.48 3.00 -10.09
C ILE A 265 -1.26 2.63 -8.83
N THR A 266 -2.08 3.55 -8.33
CA THR A 266 -2.98 3.31 -7.20
C THR A 266 -4.41 3.59 -7.65
N THR A 267 -5.34 2.69 -7.31
CA THR A 267 -6.78 2.92 -7.46
C THR A 267 -7.35 3.53 -6.18
N GLN A 268 -8.39 4.33 -6.32
CA GLN A 268 -9.07 4.95 -5.18
C GLN A 268 -10.08 3.98 -4.57
N ASP A 269 -10.28 4.06 -3.24
CA ASP A 269 -11.33 3.33 -2.54
C ASP A 269 -12.71 3.94 -2.85
N THR A 270 -13.76 3.29 -2.40
CA THR A 270 -15.15 3.66 -2.73
C THR A 270 -15.66 4.84 -1.89
N ALA A 271 -15.12 5.03 -0.69
CA ALA A 271 -15.50 6.10 0.23
C ALA A 271 -14.42 6.32 1.31
N SER A 272 -14.57 7.37 2.11
CA SER A 272 -13.82 7.56 3.37
C SER A 272 -14.03 6.36 4.31
N THR A 273 -13.02 6.01 5.08
CA THR A 273 -13.15 4.92 6.08
C THR A 273 -14.21 5.22 7.13
N LEU A 274 -14.51 6.49 7.38
CA LEU A 274 -15.56 6.90 8.33
C LEU A 274 -16.98 6.65 7.79
N ASP A 275 -17.14 6.67 6.46
CA ASP A 275 -18.43 6.46 5.79
C ASP A 275 -18.68 4.98 5.45
N GLN A 276 -17.69 4.12 5.66
CA GLN A 276 -17.80 2.67 5.48
C GLN A 276 -18.33 1.99 6.75
N ALA A 277 -18.92 0.81 6.59
CA ALA A 277 -19.37 0.00 7.74
C ALA A 277 -18.19 -0.30 8.68
N ALA A 278 -18.43 -0.19 9.98
CA ALA A 278 -17.46 -0.48 11.03
C ALA A 278 -17.26 -1.99 11.22
#